data_a2249197bf96ae7c64bb9cccefe1690e
#
_entry.id   a2249197bf96ae7c64bb9cccefe1690e
#
_cell.length_a   1.000
_cell.length_b   1.000
_cell.length_c   1.000
_cell.angle_alpha   90.00
_cell.angle_beta   90.00
_cell.angle_gamma   90.00
#
_symmetry.space_group_name_H-M   'P 1'
#
loop_
_entity.id
_entity.type
_entity.pdbx_description
1 polymer ?
#
loop_
_entity_poly.entity_id
_entity_poly.type
_entity_poly.pdbx_seq_one_letter_code
_entity_poly.pdbx_strand_id
1 'polypeptide(L)'
;MSADASFHSIIDYTVDGPDTQQEFVAAFAEIQERWVRFYPGYQSARFYLSTDGTRVYTIVRWASEADYRNFVETSDTEGRMAAISQALAGLSGRAEARMTGIPTYTVAREVGPGPQRLDV
;
A
#
# COMPACT_ATOMS: atom_id res chain seq x y z
N MET A 1 27.42 -2.04 7.44
CA MET A 1 26.08 -2.55 7.25
C MET A 1 25.40 -1.94 6.04
N SER A 2 24.82 -2.75 5.24
CA SER A 2 24.16 -2.26 4.04
C SER A 2 22.86 -1.53 4.37
N ALA A 3 22.48 -0.61 3.53
CA ALA A 3 21.18 0.04 3.63
C ALA A 3 20.06 -0.96 3.41
N ASP A 4 18.89 -0.62 3.91
CA ASP A 4 17.69 -1.39 3.66
C ASP A 4 17.40 -1.35 2.16
N ALA A 5 17.43 -2.53 1.53
CA ALA A 5 17.22 -2.64 0.09
C ALA A 5 15.75 -2.72 -0.28
N SER A 6 14.85 -2.68 0.70
CA SER A 6 13.43 -2.83 0.41
C SER A 6 12.91 -1.67 -0.42
N PHE A 7 11.89 -1.97 -1.19
CA PHE A 7 11.28 -1.08 -2.15
C PHE A 7 9.80 -0.99 -1.83
N HIS A 8 9.25 0.22 -1.84
CA HIS A 8 7.89 0.45 -1.39
C HIS A 8 7.07 1.11 -2.49
N SER A 9 5.86 0.65 -2.69
CA SER A 9 4.86 1.41 -3.44
C SER A 9 3.83 1.95 -2.47
N ILE A 10 3.38 3.16 -2.71
CA ILE A 10 2.45 3.85 -1.81
C ILE A 10 1.22 4.27 -2.60
N ILE A 11 0.06 3.94 -2.06
CA ILE A 11 -1.23 4.28 -2.65
C ILE A 11 -2.01 5.07 -1.61
N ASP A 12 -2.45 6.27 -1.99
CA ASP A 12 -3.15 7.19 -1.08
C ASP A 12 -4.54 7.45 -1.63
N TYR A 13 -5.57 7.12 -0.83
CA TYR A 13 -6.96 7.34 -1.21
C TYR A 13 -7.64 8.24 -0.19
N THR A 14 -8.49 9.14 -0.69
CA THR A 14 -9.45 9.88 0.13
C THR A 14 -10.75 9.10 0.11
N VAL A 15 -11.37 8.95 1.28
CA VAL A 15 -12.67 8.29 1.43
C VAL A 15 -13.60 9.22 2.21
N ASP A 16 -14.90 8.93 2.16
CA ASP A 16 -15.88 9.86 2.75
C ASP A 16 -16.27 9.52 4.19
N GLY A 17 -15.62 8.56 4.82
CA GLY A 17 -15.87 8.29 6.24
C GLY A 17 -15.30 6.96 6.71
N PRO A 18 -15.39 6.71 8.03
CA PRO A 18 -14.81 5.50 8.63
C PRO A 18 -15.39 4.18 8.09
N ASP A 19 -16.66 4.17 7.74
CA ASP A 19 -17.26 2.94 7.20
C ASP A 19 -16.64 2.62 5.83
N THR A 20 -16.44 3.63 4.99
CA THR A 20 -15.80 3.44 3.70
C THR A 20 -14.34 3.05 3.86
N GLN A 21 -13.65 3.58 4.89
CA GLN A 21 -12.28 3.13 5.20
C GLN A 21 -12.25 1.62 5.41
N GLN A 22 -13.14 1.09 6.23
CA GLN A 22 -13.16 -0.33 6.56
C GLN A 22 -13.49 -1.19 5.34
N GLU A 23 -14.45 -0.76 4.55
CA GLU A 23 -14.82 -1.48 3.33
C GLU A 23 -13.67 -1.48 2.32
N PHE A 24 -12.99 -0.34 2.20
CA PHE A 24 -11.84 -0.20 1.30
C PHE A 24 -10.73 -1.18 1.71
N VAL A 25 -10.39 -1.22 2.99
CA VAL A 25 -9.35 -2.12 3.48
C VAL A 25 -9.71 -3.57 3.19
N ALA A 26 -10.94 -3.98 3.47
CA ALA A 26 -11.37 -5.36 3.21
C ALA A 26 -11.24 -5.71 1.74
N ALA A 27 -11.69 -4.82 0.85
CA ALA A 27 -11.66 -5.07 -0.59
C ALA A 27 -10.24 -5.10 -1.13
N PHE A 28 -9.39 -4.17 -0.71
CA PHE A 28 -8.03 -4.07 -1.25
C PHE A 28 -7.07 -5.08 -0.61
N ALA A 29 -7.33 -5.52 0.62
CA ALA A 29 -6.61 -6.65 1.19
C ALA A 29 -6.87 -7.91 0.36
N GLU A 30 -8.11 -8.13 -0.07
CA GLU A 30 -8.43 -9.26 -0.93
C GLU A 30 -7.70 -9.18 -2.26
N ILE A 31 -7.55 -7.99 -2.83
CA ILE A 31 -6.77 -7.82 -4.07
C ILE A 31 -5.31 -8.21 -3.86
N GLN A 32 -4.71 -7.81 -2.74
CA GLN A 32 -3.36 -8.23 -2.42
C GLN A 32 -3.26 -9.74 -2.28
N GLU A 33 -4.23 -10.37 -1.64
CA GLU A 33 -4.23 -11.80 -1.41
C GLU A 33 -4.40 -12.60 -2.70
N ARG A 34 -5.22 -12.14 -3.62
CA ARG A 34 -5.56 -12.88 -4.84
C ARG A 34 -4.64 -12.58 -6.01
N TRP A 35 -4.06 -11.36 -6.07
CA TRP A 35 -3.39 -10.90 -7.29
C TRP A 35 -1.92 -10.57 -7.10
N VAL A 36 -1.43 -10.40 -5.87
CA VAL A 36 -0.13 -9.78 -5.68
C VAL A 36 0.81 -10.59 -4.79
N ARG A 37 0.35 -11.05 -3.64
CA ARG A 37 1.24 -11.52 -2.55
C ARG A 37 2.10 -12.73 -2.84
N PHE A 38 1.82 -13.47 -3.89
CA PHE A 38 2.58 -14.68 -4.21
C PHE A 38 3.70 -14.45 -5.22
N TYR A 39 3.90 -13.24 -5.66
CA TYR A 39 5.03 -12.95 -6.54
C TYR A 39 6.33 -12.88 -5.75
N PRO A 40 7.47 -13.29 -6.36
CA PRO A 40 8.76 -13.28 -5.67
C PRO A 40 9.10 -11.89 -5.13
N GLY A 41 9.61 -11.85 -3.92
CA GLY A 41 10.03 -10.60 -3.29
C GLY A 41 8.96 -9.82 -2.59
N TYR A 42 7.69 -10.20 -2.71
CA TYR A 42 6.62 -9.55 -1.96
C TYR A 42 6.83 -9.80 -0.47
N GLN A 43 6.78 -8.73 0.32
CA GLN A 43 7.01 -8.84 1.76
C GLN A 43 5.77 -8.54 2.58
N SER A 44 5.05 -7.46 2.25
CA SER A 44 3.86 -7.10 3.02
C SER A 44 3.06 -6.03 2.30
N ALA A 45 1.79 -5.93 2.67
CA ALA A 45 0.97 -4.76 2.40
C ALA A 45 0.42 -4.28 3.73
N ARG A 46 0.56 -2.99 4.02
CA ARG A 46 0.02 -2.38 5.23
C ARG A 46 -0.98 -1.31 4.85
N PHE A 47 -2.10 -1.34 5.54
CA PHE A 47 -3.18 -0.39 5.33
C PHE A 47 -3.26 0.50 6.57
N TYR A 48 -3.09 1.81 6.38
CA TYR A 48 -3.15 2.79 7.45
C TYR A 48 -4.43 3.58 7.30
N LEU A 49 -5.19 3.67 8.37
CA LEU A 49 -6.41 4.47 8.40
C LEU A 49 -6.12 5.77 9.12
N SER A 50 -6.46 6.90 8.51
CA SER A 50 -6.36 8.17 9.22
C SER A 50 -7.38 8.20 10.35
N THR A 51 -7.02 8.85 11.46
CA THR A 51 -7.88 8.89 12.63
C THR A 51 -9.11 9.76 12.42
N ASP A 52 -9.07 10.64 11.42
CA ASP A 52 -10.24 11.47 11.08
C ASP A 52 -11.23 10.74 10.15
N GLY A 53 -10.93 9.52 9.75
CA GLY A 53 -11.86 8.71 8.96
C GLY A 53 -11.87 9.00 7.47
N THR A 54 -10.96 9.84 6.97
CA THR A 54 -11.07 10.38 5.60
C THR A 54 -10.02 9.84 4.62
N ARG A 55 -9.02 9.07 5.09
CA ARG A 55 -7.94 8.62 4.22
C ARG A 55 -7.55 7.17 4.51
N VAL A 56 -7.13 6.48 3.45
CA VAL A 56 -6.48 5.17 3.55
C VAL A 56 -5.16 5.25 2.82
N TYR A 57 -4.09 4.84 3.51
CA TYR A 57 -2.74 4.87 3.01
C TYR A 57 -2.24 3.44 2.94
N THR A 58 -1.94 2.94 1.75
CA THR A 58 -1.49 1.55 1.59
C THR A 58 -0.03 1.54 1.19
N ILE A 59 0.79 0.80 1.93
CA ILE A 59 2.20 0.64 1.63
C ILE A 59 2.46 -0.83 1.34
N VAL A 60 2.90 -1.12 0.11
CA VAL A 60 3.29 -2.46 -0.30
C VAL A 60 4.81 -2.52 -0.33
N ARG A 61 5.39 -3.46 0.42
CA ARG A 61 6.83 -3.59 0.55
C ARG A 61 7.33 -4.78 -0.26
N TRP A 62 8.39 -4.53 -1.03
CA TRP A 62 9.07 -5.53 -1.86
C TRP A 62 10.52 -5.63 -1.44
N ALA A 63 11.12 -6.80 -1.63
CA ALA A 63 12.53 -7.00 -1.28
C ALA A 63 13.46 -6.13 -2.11
N SER A 64 13.07 -5.84 -3.36
CA SER A 64 13.89 -5.03 -4.25
C SER A 64 13.04 -4.41 -5.36
N GLU A 65 13.61 -3.40 -6.01
CA GLU A 65 12.99 -2.82 -7.20
C GLU A 65 12.83 -3.85 -8.32
N ALA A 66 13.82 -4.74 -8.47
CA ALA A 66 13.77 -5.78 -9.51
C ALA A 66 12.57 -6.70 -9.31
N ASP A 67 12.28 -7.06 -8.07
CA ASP A 67 11.12 -7.89 -7.76
C ASP A 67 9.81 -7.17 -8.09
N TYR A 68 9.72 -5.89 -7.76
CA TYR A 68 8.55 -5.10 -8.10
C TYR A 68 8.37 -5.02 -9.62
N ARG A 69 9.44 -4.77 -10.36
CA ARG A 69 9.38 -4.73 -11.83
C ARG A 69 8.95 -6.06 -12.41
N ASN A 70 9.48 -7.16 -11.87
CA ASN A 70 9.05 -8.49 -12.32
C ASN A 70 7.54 -8.67 -12.13
N PHE A 71 7.02 -8.26 -10.99
CA PHE A 71 5.57 -8.30 -10.76
C PHE A 71 4.82 -7.49 -11.82
N VAL A 72 5.23 -6.25 -12.06
CA VAL A 72 4.56 -5.39 -13.02
C VAL A 72 4.59 -5.99 -14.42
N GLU A 73 5.71 -6.57 -14.82
CA GLU A 73 5.92 -7.08 -16.18
C GLU A 73 5.25 -8.43 -16.43
N THR A 74 5.16 -9.28 -15.39
CA THR A 74 4.71 -10.66 -15.58
C THR A 74 3.31 -10.95 -15.06
N SER A 75 2.75 -10.05 -14.23
CA SER A 75 1.42 -10.27 -13.67
C SER A 75 0.32 -9.89 -14.66
N ASP A 76 -0.88 -10.40 -14.40
CA ASP A 76 -2.07 -10.04 -15.17
C ASP A 76 -2.56 -8.65 -14.73
N THR A 77 -1.95 -7.62 -15.30
CA THR A 77 -2.29 -6.24 -14.96
C THR A 77 -3.74 -5.91 -15.33
N GLU A 78 -4.18 -6.35 -16.49
CA GLU A 78 -5.55 -6.08 -16.94
C GLU A 78 -6.58 -6.69 -15.99
N GLY A 79 -6.40 -7.95 -15.61
CA GLY A 79 -7.30 -8.62 -14.67
C GLY A 79 -7.29 -7.96 -13.30
N ARG A 80 -6.09 -7.58 -12.81
CA ARG A 80 -5.97 -6.91 -11.53
C ARG A 80 -6.64 -5.55 -11.54
N MET A 81 -6.49 -4.78 -12.62
CA MET A 81 -7.14 -3.47 -12.73
C MET A 81 -8.66 -3.60 -12.80
N ALA A 82 -9.18 -4.63 -13.46
CA ALA A 82 -10.60 -4.90 -13.46
C ALA A 82 -11.10 -5.23 -12.04
N ALA A 83 -10.33 -6.01 -11.29
CA ALA A 83 -10.69 -6.34 -9.91
C ALA A 83 -10.70 -5.08 -9.03
N ILE A 84 -9.74 -4.18 -9.21
CA ILE A 84 -9.71 -2.89 -8.50
C ILE A 84 -10.94 -2.05 -8.84
N SER A 85 -11.31 -1.95 -10.10
CA SER A 85 -12.50 -1.20 -10.52
C SER A 85 -13.76 -1.77 -9.87
N GLN A 86 -13.89 -3.09 -9.84
CA GLN A 86 -15.03 -3.73 -9.19
C GLN A 86 -15.05 -3.48 -7.68
N ALA A 87 -13.89 -3.52 -7.05
CA ALA A 87 -13.76 -3.25 -5.62
C ALA A 87 -14.23 -1.84 -5.30
N LEU A 88 -13.81 -0.85 -6.09
CA LEU A 88 -14.20 0.54 -5.89
C LEU A 88 -15.71 0.72 -6.11
N ALA A 89 -16.26 0.08 -7.15
CA ALA A 89 -17.68 0.17 -7.45
C ALA A 89 -18.53 -0.49 -6.37
N GLY A 90 -17.99 -1.46 -5.64
CA GLY A 90 -18.73 -2.16 -4.58
C GLY A 90 -18.75 -1.43 -3.25
N LEU A 91 -18.00 -0.33 -3.09
CA LEU A 91 -18.01 0.42 -1.84
C LEU A 91 -19.34 1.17 -1.67
N SER A 92 -19.81 1.26 -0.44
CA SER A 92 -21.03 2.02 -0.14
C SER A 92 -20.81 3.52 -0.19
N GLY A 93 -19.56 3.97 -0.01
CA GLY A 93 -19.19 5.36 -0.06
C GLY A 93 -18.21 5.65 -1.18
N ARG A 94 -17.60 6.83 -1.15
CA ARG A 94 -16.69 7.29 -2.18
C ARG A 94 -15.23 7.06 -1.79
N ALA A 95 -14.42 6.67 -2.77
CA ALA A 95 -12.99 6.56 -2.60
C ALA A 95 -12.32 7.10 -3.87
N GLU A 96 -11.37 8.01 -3.69
CA GLU A 96 -10.67 8.65 -4.80
C GLU A 96 -9.17 8.60 -4.55
N ALA A 97 -8.39 8.18 -5.56
CA ALA A 97 -6.94 8.21 -5.48
C ALA A 97 -6.47 9.66 -5.43
N ARG A 98 -5.57 9.95 -4.50
CA ARG A 98 -5.04 11.31 -4.32
C ARG A 98 -3.92 11.63 -5.26
N MET A 99 -3.30 10.62 -5.86
CA MET A 99 -2.19 10.85 -6.78
C MET A 99 -2.38 10.05 -8.05
N THR A 100 -1.76 10.54 -9.11
CA THR A 100 -1.75 9.87 -10.39
C THR A 100 -0.69 8.77 -10.35
N GLY A 101 -1.07 7.55 -10.70
CA GLY A 101 -0.16 6.41 -10.71
C GLY A 101 0.17 5.92 -9.30
N ILE A 102 1.18 5.09 -9.22
CA ILE A 102 1.64 4.50 -7.96
C ILE A 102 3.10 4.87 -7.79
N PRO A 103 3.39 5.90 -6.97
CA PRO A 103 4.78 6.27 -6.72
C PRO A 103 5.50 5.17 -5.94
N THR A 104 6.79 5.04 -6.22
CA THR A 104 7.63 4.02 -5.59
C THR A 104 8.79 4.69 -4.87
N TYR A 105 9.25 4.05 -3.78
CA TYR A 105 10.22 4.66 -2.87
C TYR A 105 11.21 3.63 -2.38
N THR A 106 12.41 4.11 -2.02
CA THR A 106 13.37 3.32 -1.26
C THR A 106 13.58 4.00 0.08
N VAL A 107 14.03 3.24 1.08
CA VAL A 107 14.35 3.83 2.37
C VAL A 107 15.70 4.53 2.26
N ALA A 108 15.69 5.85 2.45
CA ALA A 108 16.94 6.62 2.43
C ALA A 108 17.65 6.56 3.78
N ARG A 109 16.90 6.59 4.87
CA ARG A 109 17.47 6.61 6.21
C ARG A 109 16.41 6.23 7.23
N GLU A 110 16.84 5.50 8.23
CA GLU A 110 16.00 5.19 9.38
C GLU A 110 16.74 5.65 10.64
N VAL A 111 16.03 6.35 11.54
CA VAL A 111 16.56 6.76 12.84
C VAL A 111 15.76 6.02 13.90
N GLY A 112 16.46 5.24 14.72
CA GLY A 112 15.85 4.52 15.82
C GLY A 112 15.79 5.33 17.09
N PRO A 113 15.22 4.76 18.16
CA PRO A 113 15.15 5.46 19.44
C PRO A 113 16.54 5.60 20.05
N GLY A 114 16.73 6.69 20.79
CA GLY A 114 17.94 6.90 21.56
C GLY A 114 17.69 6.66 23.03
N PRO A 115 18.71 6.97 23.88
CA PRO A 115 18.52 6.85 25.32
C PRO A 115 17.43 7.81 25.79
N GLN A 116 16.69 7.37 26.79
CA GLN A 116 15.63 8.21 27.35
C GLN A 116 16.25 9.45 28.00
N ARG A 117 15.65 10.60 27.75
CA ARG A 117 16.08 11.84 28.38
C ARG A 117 15.48 11.96 29.76
N LEU A 118 16.33 12.30 30.73
CA LEU A 118 15.91 12.42 32.11
C LEU A 118 15.80 13.87 32.58
N ASP A 119 16.26 14.81 31.78
CA ASP A 119 16.35 16.23 32.15
C ASP A 119 15.23 17.08 31.58
N VAL A 120 14.21 16.47 31.09
CA VAL A 120 13.09 17.20 30.46
C VAL A 120 11.84 17.21 31.30
#